data_9e3b45e95523ff00790df439f0559203
#
_entry.id   9e3b45e95523ff00790df439f0559203
#
_cell.length_a   1.000
_cell.length_b   1.000
_cell.length_c   1.000
_cell.angle_alpha   90.00
_cell.angle_beta   90.00
_cell.angle_gamma   90.00
#
_symmetry.space_group_name_H-M   'P 1'
#
loop_
_entity.id
_entity.type
_entity.pdbx_description
1 polymer ?
#
loop_
_entity_poly.entity_id
_entity_poly.type
_entity_poly.pdbx_seq_one_letter_code
_entity_poly.pdbx_strand_id
1 'polypeptide(L)'
;MKVNRRSFLKLSAAAAGAAIVGGGVGYALLRDPDPLADLYTSTEKVLATHFGQGRARALVRQARQEYAVLMQEAPYIGGEDSIFTEWLTCGVYYLAVYQVLKSRGQTVEQAGRIVYETYETMADYPAWMLRLVGSLKYGQGYVEELRAAAAESQRRRYPGDWVCTFVEGDGETFDYGLDMTECGICKFYHAQGADGLAPYMCLSDYVISHVLDRGLVRYKTIAEGAEVCDFRYKQGRETFVYPLRDGWPPKFIAGKV
;
A
#
# COMPACT_ATOMS: atom_id res chain seq x y z
N MET A 1 -10.98 -12.68 -23.75
CA MET A 1 -10.59 -11.25 -23.91
C MET A 1 -9.57 -10.99 -22.82
N LYS A 2 -8.28 -10.89 -23.12
CA LYS A 2 -7.24 -10.62 -22.13
C LYS A 2 -7.39 -9.15 -21.70
N VAL A 3 -7.92 -8.91 -20.52
CA VAL A 3 -7.90 -7.59 -19.91
C VAL A 3 -6.45 -7.34 -19.49
N ASN A 4 -5.78 -6.38 -20.12
CA ASN A 4 -4.42 -6.06 -19.74
C ASN A 4 -4.45 -5.30 -18.40
N ARG A 5 -3.33 -5.32 -17.69
CA ARG A 5 -3.15 -4.73 -16.36
C ARG A 5 -3.54 -3.26 -16.27
N ARG A 6 -3.26 -2.49 -17.32
CA ARG A 6 -3.65 -1.09 -17.46
C ARG A 6 -5.17 -0.92 -17.50
N SER A 7 -5.89 -1.90 -18.09
CA SER A 7 -7.36 -1.94 -18.12
C SER A 7 -7.92 -2.41 -16.76
N PHE A 8 -7.22 -3.28 -16.01
CA PHE A 8 -7.65 -3.74 -14.70
C PHE A 8 -7.48 -2.66 -13.62
N LEU A 9 -6.33 -1.99 -13.59
CA LEU A 9 -6.08 -0.84 -12.69
C LEU A 9 -7.03 0.33 -13.03
N LYS A 10 -7.30 0.55 -14.30
CA LYS A 10 -8.31 1.50 -14.75
C LYS A 10 -9.73 1.08 -14.37
N LEU A 11 -10.05 -0.22 -14.38
CA LEU A 11 -11.35 -0.74 -13.94
C LEU A 11 -11.52 -0.69 -12.42
N SER A 12 -10.49 -1.02 -11.63
CA SER A 12 -10.57 -0.91 -10.16
C SER A 12 -10.67 0.54 -9.69
N ALA A 13 -9.96 1.46 -10.36
CA ALA A 13 -10.09 2.89 -10.10
C ALA A 13 -11.36 3.49 -10.76
N ALA A 14 -11.79 2.98 -11.92
CA ALA A 14 -13.00 3.39 -12.62
C ALA A 14 -14.28 2.84 -11.97
N ALA A 15 -14.25 1.64 -11.36
CA ALA A 15 -15.37 1.15 -10.56
C ALA A 15 -15.64 2.04 -9.35
N ALA A 16 -14.58 2.61 -8.76
CA ALA A 16 -14.69 3.60 -7.70
C ALA A 16 -15.31 4.92 -8.18
N GLY A 17 -15.02 5.35 -9.40
CA GLY A 17 -15.49 6.64 -9.95
C GLY A 17 -16.75 6.56 -10.82
N ALA A 18 -16.99 5.47 -11.55
CA ALA A 18 -18.10 5.35 -12.50
C ALA A 18 -19.48 5.28 -11.83
N ALA A 19 -19.54 4.98 -10.53
CA ALA A 19 -20.77 4.99 -9.77
C ALA A 19 -21.27 6.40 -9.40
N ILE A 20 -20.40 7.43 -9.54
CA ILE A 20 -20.73 8.80 -9.10
C ILE A 20 -21.17 9.69 -10.27
N VAL A 21 -20.77 9.37 -11.51
CA VAL A 21 -21.14 10.16 -12.70
C VAL A 21 -21.47 9.22 -13.84
N GLY A 22 -22.75 9.13 -14.20
CA GLY A 22 -23.23 8.23 -15.25
C GLY A 22 -22.45 8.34 -16.56
N GLY A 23 -21.49 7.46 -16.74
CA GLY A 23 -20.75 7.29 -17.98
C GLY A 23 -19.23 7.35 -17.82
N GLY A 24 -18.57 6.24 -18.17
CA GLY A 24 -17.10 6.03 -18.07
C GLY A 24 -16.21 7.05 -18.80
N VAL A 25 -16.78 7.98 -19.57
CA VAL A 25 -16.04 9.05 -20.26
C VAL A 25 -15.75 10.23 -19.33
N GLY A 26 -16.69 10.56 -18.41
CA GLY A 26 -16.51 11.68 -17.48
C GLY A 26 -15.38 11.45 -16.46
N TYR A 27 -15.20 10.23 -16.03
CA TYR A 27 -14.19 9.89 -15.02
C TYR A 27 -12.75 9.93 -15.55
N ALA A 28 -12.54 9.49 -16.78
CA ALA A 28 -11.20 9.54 -17.40
C ALA A 28 -10.72 10.98 -17.67
N LEU A 29 -11.66 11.92 -17.78
CA LEU A 29 -11.37 13.35 -17.99
C LEU A 29 -11.13 14.13 -16.70
N LEU A 30 -11.55 13.59 -15.54
CA LEU A 30 -11.43 14.24 -14.23
C LEU A 30 -10.27 13.71 -13.39
N ARG A 31 -9.60 12.65 -13.82
CA ARG A 31 -8.51 12.05 -13.08
C ARG A 31 -7.22 12.84 -13.29
N ASP A 32 -6.57 13.20 -12.19
CA ASP A 32 -5.19 13.69 -12.22
C ASP A 32 -4.31 12.65 -12.95
N PRO A 33 -3.51 13.04 -13.95
CA PRO A 33 -2.59 12.13 -14.61
C PRO A 33 -1.50 11.57 -13.69
N ASP A 34 -1.26 12.20 -12.55
CA ASP A 34 -0.30 11.73 -11.53
C ASP A 34 -0.93 10.56 -10.73
N PRO A 35 -0.35 9.35 -10.78
CA PRO A 35 -0.88 8.18 -10.08
C PRO A 35 -0.88 8.33 -8.56
N LEU A 36 -0.15 9.29 -8.00
CA LEU A 36 -0.05 9.58 -6.57
C LEU A 36 -0.90 10.77 -6.12
N ALA A 37 -1.71 11.39 -7.00
CA ALA A 37 -2.47 12.61 -6.67
C ALA A 37 -3.35 12.43 -5.42
N ASP A 38 -4.07 11.32 -5.31
CA ASP A 38 -4.90 11.00 -4.15
C ASP A 38 -4.06 10.82 -2.88
N LEU A 39 -2.87 10.23 -3.02
CA LEU A 39 -1.94 10.03 -1.92
C LEU A 39 -1.39 11.36 -1.41
N TYR A 40 -1.04 12.29 -2.30
CA TYR A 40 -0.61 13.64 -1.91
C TYR A 40 -1.70 14.37 -1.16
N THR A 41 -2.94 14.29 -1.64
CA THR A 41 -4.11 14.94 -1.02
C THR A 41 -4.37 14.37 0.38
N SER A 42 -4.33 13.06 0.53
CA SER A 42 -4.51 12.38 1.81
C SER A 42 -3.39 12.72 2.79
N THR A 43 -2.14 12.70 2.33
CA THR A 43 -0.98 13.10 3.14
C THR A 43 -1.09 14.57 3.59
N GLU A 44 -1.54 15.48 2.70
CA GLU A 44 -1.75 16.89 3.07
C GLU A 44 -2.80 17.04 4.17
N LYS A 45 -3.93 16.31 4.07
CA LYS A 45 -4.98 16.31 5.10
C LYS A 45 -4.41 15.91 6.47
N VAL A 46 -3.69 14.78 6.51
CA VAL A 46 -3.09 14.28 7.76
C VAL A 46 -2.04 15.25 8.30
N LEU A 47 -1.12 15.71 7.47
CA LEU A 47 -0.12 16.70 7.89
C LEU A 47 -0.76 17.99 8.40
N ALA A 48 -1.93 18.38 7.87
CA ALA A 48 -2.63 19.58 8.34
C ALA A 48 -3.17 19.43 9.77
N THR A 49 -3.54 18.23 10.19
CA THR A 49 -3.96 17.98 11.59
C THR A 49 -2.78 18.10 12.57
N HIS A 50 -1.57 17.71 12.14
CA HIS A 50 -0.37 17.75 12.98
C HIS A 50 0.35 19.11 12.97
N PHE A 51 0.37 19.80 11.82
CA PHE A 51 1.24 20.97 11.61
C PHE A 51 0.51 22.24 11.13
N GLY A 52 -0.79 22.15 10.89
CA GLY A 52 -1.60 23.21 10.27
C GLY A 52 -1.47 23.27 8.75
N GLN A 53 -2.51 23.77 8.07
CA GLN A 53 -2.71 23.72 6.63
C GLN A 53 -1.55 24.34 5.81
N GLY A 54 -1.03 25.48 6.24
CA GLY A 54 0.05 26.16 5.52
C GLY A 54 1.34 25.36 5.50
N ARG A 55 1.70 24.75 6.62
CA ARG A 55 2.89 23.87 6.75
C ARG A 55 2.68 22.57 5.99
N ALA A 56 1.50 21.97 6.06
CA ALA A 56 1.17 20.72 5.37
C ALA A 56 1.40 20.84 3.86
N ARG A 57 0.89 21.89 3.23
CA ARG A 57 1.13 22.16 1.80
C ARG A 57 2.60 22.29 1.44
N ALA A 58 3.37 22.97 2.29
CA ALA A 58 4.82 23.11 2.07
C ALA A 58 5.54 21.78 2.20
N LEU A 59 5.17 20.95 3.20
CA LEU A 59 5.74 19.61 3.42
C LEU A 59 5.46 18.67 2.25
N VAL A 60 4.21 18.63 1.75
CA VAL A 60 3.86 17.79 0.60
C VAL A 60 4.60 18.24 -0.66
N ARG A 61 4.72 19.55 -0.92
CA ARG A 61 5.52 20.02 -2.08
C ARG A 61 6.97 19.57 -1.99
N GLN A 62 7.59 19.63 -0.82
CA GLN A 62 8.96 19.16 -0.62
C GLN A 62 9.06 17.63 -0.73
N ALA A 63 8.09 16.90 -0.18
CA ALA A 63 8.05 15.45 -0.33
C ALA A 63 7.91 15.01 -1.80
N ARG A 64 7.15 15.76 -2.62
CA ARG A 64 7.09 15.51 -4.07
C ARG A 64 8.41 15.76 -4.79
N GLN A 65 9.16 16.78 -4.38
CA GLN A 65 10.50 17.04 -4.94
C GLN A 65 11.48 15.95 -4.54
N GLU A 66 11.47 15.56 -3.27
CA GLU A 66 12.29 14.47 -2.74
C GLU A 66 11.94 13.11 -3.38
N TYR A 67 10.65 12.85 -3.56
CA TYR A 67 10.17 11.68 -4.30
C TYR A 67 10.75 11.60 -5.71
N ALA A 68 10.80 12.71 -6.44
CA ALA A 68 11.36 12.74 -7.79
C ALA A 68 12.86 12.39 -7.80
N VAL A 69 13.60 12.76 -6.75
CA VAL A 69 15.01 12.38 -6.58
C VAL A 69 15.12 10.89 -6.25
N LEU A 70 14.41 10.43 -5.22
CA LEU A 70 14.44 9.04 -4.77
C LEU A 70 13.99 8.04 -5.83
N MET A 71 13.07 8.42 -6.72
CA MET A 71 12.64 7.57 -7.85
C MET A 71 13.77 7.30 -8.85
N GLN A 72 14.78 8.17 -8.94
CA GLN A 72 15.96 7.92 -9.78
C GLN A 72 16.90 6.87 -9.17
N GLU A 73 16.84 6.70 -7.85
CA GLU A 73 17.62 5.73 -7.08
C GLU A 73 16.84 4.43 -6.83
N ALA A 74 15.53 4.44 -7.08
CA ALA A 74 14.68 3.29 -6.87
C ALA A 74 15.06 2.15 -7.83
N PRO A 75 15.11 0.89 -7.35
CA PRO A 75 15.49 -0.23 -8.19
C PRO A 75 14.47 -0.47 -9.29
N TYR A 76 14.95 -0.85 -10.47
CA TYR A 76 14.08 -1.37 -11.51
C TYR A 76 13.60 -2.78 -11.14
N ILE A 77 12.28 -3.00 -11.13
CA ILE A 77 11.63 -4.26 -10.73
C ILE A 77 10.69 -4.82 -11.80
N GLY A 78 10.93 -4.47 -13.07
CA GLY A 78 10.10 -4.93 -14.20
C GLY A 78 9.11 -3.88 -14.72
N GLY A 79 9.10 -2.67 -14.17
CA GLY A 79 8.26 -1.56 -14.64
C GLY A 79 6.76 -1.87 -14.55
N GLU A 80 5.99 -1.49 -15.58
CA GLU A 80 4.52 -1.66 -15.61
C GLU A 80 4.08 -3.14 -15.60
N ASP A 81 4.96 -4.07 -15.90
CA ASP A 81 4.65 -5.51 -15.91
C ASP A 81 4.74 -6.13 -14.50
N SER A 82 5.36 -5.46 -13.53
CA SER A 82 5.43 -5.94 -12.15
C SER A 82 4.23 -5.45 -11.33
N ILE A 83 3.54 -6.37 -10.66
CA ILE A 83 2.46 -6.03 -9.72
C ILE A 83 2.97 -5.24 -8.50
N PHE A 84 4.27 -5.30 -8.24
CA PHE A 84 4.91 -4.64 -7.10
C PHE A 84 5.32 -3.19 -7.39
N THR A 85 5.22 -2.73 -8.64
CA THR A 85 5.61 -1.36 -9.03
C THR A 85 4.81 -0.31 -8.27
N GLU A 86 3.51 -0.52 -8.09
CA GLU A 86 2.67 0.39 -7.30
C GLU A 86 3.12 0.46 -5.83
N TRP A 87 3.46 -0.69 -5.25
CA TRP A 87 3.93 -0.77 -3.86
C TRP A 87 5.27 -0.05 -3.68
N LEU A 88 6.20 -0.26 -4.63
CA LEU A 88 7.48 0.47 -4.63
C LEU A 88 7.24 1.98 -4.74
N THR A 89 6.41 2.41 -5.67
CA THR A 89 6.09 3.82 -5.92
C THR A 89 5.53 4.50 -4.66
N CYS A 90 4.56 3.87 -3.99
CA CYS A 90 4.03 4.35 -2.71
C CYS A 90 5.11 4.37 -1.62
N GLY A 91 5.92 3.30 -1.52
CA GLY A 91 7.01 3.21 -0.55
C GLY A 91 8.04 4.31 -0.73
N VAL A 92 8.44 4.61 -1.97
CA VAL A 92 9.37 5.71 -2.28
C VAL A 92 8.79 7.06 -1.87
N TYR A 93 7.50 7.29 -2.12
CA TYR A 93 6.86 8.53 -1.68
C TYR A 93 6.83 8.69 -0.16
N TYR A 94 6.52 7.64 0.59
CA TYR A 94 6.53 7.72 2.05
C TYR A 94 7.93 7.86 2.63
N LEU A 95 8.95 7.31 1.96
CA LEU A 95 10.34 7.61 2.31
C LEU A 95 10.64 9.10 2.13
N ALA A 96 10.18 9.71 1.03
CA ALA A 96 10.31 11.15 0.81
C ALA A 96 9.61 11.98 1.90
N VAL A 97 8.40 11.60 2.30
CA VAL A 97 7.69 12.22 3.44
C VAL A 97 8.52 12.11 4.72
N TYR A 98 9.05 10.92 5.01
CA TYR A 98 9.91 10.71 6.17
C TYR A 98 11.17 11.57 6.15
N GLN A 99 11.91 11.63 5.04
CA GLN A 99 13.13 12.41 4.94
C GLN A 99 12.85 13.91 5.14
N VAL A 100 11.75 14.42 4.57
CA VAL A 100 11.31 15.80 4.78
C VAL A 100 10.93 16.06 6.25
N LEU A 101 10.28 15.15 6.91
CA LEU A 101 9.92 15.28 8.33
C LEU A 101 11.17 15.17 9.23
N LYS A 102 12.05 14.21 8.96
CA LYS A 102 13.34 14.02 9.66
C LYS A 102 14.21 15.27 9.61
N SER A 103 14.29 15.95 8.46
CA SER A 103 15.04 17.22 8.32
C SER A 103 14.50 18.34 9.20
N ARG A 104 13.31 18.17 9.81
CA ARG A 104 12.66 19.09 10.75
C ARG A 104 12.61 18.56 12.17
N GLY A 105 13.41 17.54 12.47
CA GLY A 105 13.54 16.98 13.81
C GLY A 105 12.42 16.02 14.21
N GLN A 106 11.57 15.58 13.26
CA GLN A 106 10.59 14.54 13.56
C GLN A 106 11.25 13.17 13.62
N THR A 107 10.77 12.31 14.53
CA THR A 107 11.27 10.95 14.68
C THR A 107 10.67 10.02 13.61
N VAL A 108 11.24 8.82 13.47
CA VAL A 108 10.70 7.80 12.56
C VAL A 108 9.30 7.35 12.99
N GLU A 109 9.04 7.28 14.30
CA GLU A 109 7.73 6.93 14.85
C GLU A 109 6.68 7.97 14.47
N GLN A 110 7.01 9.26 14.58
CA GLN A 110 6.12 10.35 14.19
C GLN A 110 5.80 10.30 12.69
N ALA A 111 6.81 10.11 11.85
CA ALA A 111 6.62 9.96 10.42
C ALA A 111 5.82 8.69 10.07
N GLY A 112 6.11 7.58 10.73
CA GLY A 112 5.42 6.31 10.55
C GLY A 112 3.94 6.39 10.90
N ARG A 113 3.59 7.10 11.97
CA ARG A 113 2.18 7.37 12.33
C ARG A 113 1.46 8.18 11.26
N ILE A 114 2.11 9.20 10.70
CA ILE A 114 1.56 9.99 9.59
C ILE A 114 1.31 9.11 8.37
N VAL A 115 2.23 8.18 8.05
CA VAL A 115 2.03 7.20 6.97
C VAL A 115 0.78 6.36 7.22
N TYR A 116 0.65 5.79 8.41
CA TYR A 116 -0.51 4.97 8.80
C TYR A 116 -1.82 5.76 8.72
N GLU A 117 -1.87 6.95 9.35
CA GLU A 117 -3.05 7.81 9.33
C GLU A 117 -3.43 8.24 7.90
N THR A 118 -2.46 8.38 7.00
CA THR A 118 -2.74 8.66 5.58
C THR A 118 -3.53 7.51 4.94
N TYR A 119 -3.19 6.26 5.23
CA TYR A 119 -3.99 5.12 4.75
C TYR A 119 -5.37 5.07 5.39
N GLU A 120 -5.53 5.50 6.64
CA GLU A 120 -6.85 5.57 7.29
C GLU A 120 -7.81 6.52 6.57
N THR A 121 -7.30 7.54 5.83
CA THR A 121 -8.18 8.40 5.01
C THR A 121 -8.92 7.65 3.90
N MET A 122 -8.49 6.42 3.56
CA MET A 122 -9.25 5.57 2.62
C MET A 122 -10.65 5.25 3.14
N ALA A 123 -10.86 5.23 4.45
CA ALA A 123 -12.18 5.03 5.07
C ALA A 123 -13.16 6.19 4.80
N ASP A 124 -12.68 7.33 4.28
CA ASP A 124 -13.53 8.45 3.86
C ASP A 124 -14.36 8.13 2.60
N TYR A 125 -14.01 7.07 1.86
CA TYR A 125 -14.80 6.60 0.72
C TYR A 125 -16.03 5.80 1.16
N PRO A 126 -17.14 5.82 0.38
CA PRO A 126 -18.33 5.03 0.71
C PRO A 126 -18.02 3.54 0.89
N ALA A 127 -18.48 2.95 2.00
CA ALA A 127 -18.18 1.55 2.34
C ALA A 127 -18.58 0.54 1.26
N TRP A 128 -19.71 0.77 0.55
CA TRP A 128 -20.13 -0.10 -0.55
C TRP A 128 -19.14 -0.13 -1.70
N MET A 129 -18.50 1.01 -2.00
CA MET A 129 -17.49 1.13 -3.04
C MET A 129 -16.20 0.41 -2.64
N LEU A 130 -15.76 0.58 -1.40
CA LEU A 130 -14.58 -0.12 -0.86
C LEU A 130 -14.79 -1.64 -0.88
N ARG A 131 -15.97 -2.12 -0.48
CA ARG A 131 -16.32 -3.55 -0.56
C ARG A 131 -16.34 -4.08 -2.00
N LEU A 132 -16.85 -3.31 -2.94
CA LEU A 132 -16.83 -3.69 -4.36
C LEU A 132 -15.38 -3.83 -4.84
N VAL A 133 -14.51 -2.86 -4.56
CA VAL A 133 -13.08 -2.93 -4.90
C VAL A 133 -12.42 -4.12 -4.22
N GLY A 134 -12.73 -4.35 -2.94
CA GLY A 134 -12.23 -5.50 -2.18
C GLY A 134 -12.62 -6.83 -2.78
N SER A 135 -13.89 -6.99 -3.21
CA SER A 135 -14.37 -8.23 -3.81
C SER A 135 -13.64 -8.59 -5.11
N LEU A 136 -13.17 -7.59 -5.87
CA LEU A 136 -12.37 -7.83 -7.08
C LEU A 136 -11.02 -8.50 -6.75
N LYS A 137 -10.50 -8.34 -5.52
CA LYS A 137 -9.26 -8.98 -5.05
C LYS A 137 -9.42 -10.48 -4.73
N TYR A 138 -10.65 -10.98 -4.75
CA TYR A 138 -10.97 -12.41 -4.66
C TYR A 138 -11.43 -12.99 -6.00
N GLY A 139 -11.54 -12.15 -7.02
CA GLY A 139 -11.83 -12.63 -8.38
C GLY A 139 -10.73 -13.55 -8.90
N GLN A 140 -11.13 -14.62 -9.61
CA GLN A 140 -10.21 -15.62 -10.15
C GLN A 140 -9.01 -15.00 -10.90
N GLY A 141 -9.28 -13.97 -11.71
CA GLY A 141 -8.22 -13.30 -12.49
C GLY A 141 -7.16 -12.63 -11.64
N TYR A 142 -7.54 -12.00 -10.50
CA TYR A 142 -6.58 -11.39 -9.58
C TYR A 142 -5.76 -12.44 -8.83
N VAL A 143 -6.39 -13.52 -8.37
CA VAL A 143 -5.70 -14.60 -7.67
C VAL A 143 -4.71 -15.31 -8.60
N GLU A 144 -5.09 -15.55 -9.87
CA GLU A 144 -4.19 -16.10 -10.89
C GLU A 144 -3.02 -15.16 -11.20
N GLU A 145 -3.26 -13.84 -11.26
CA GLU A 145 -2.20 -12.85 -11.42
C GLU A 145 -1.20 -12.87 -10.26
N LEU A 146 -1.69 -12.95 -9.01
CA LEU A 146 -0.83 -13.09 -7.82
C LEU A 146 -0.01 -14.38 -7.86
N ARG A 147 -0.63 -15.50 -8.25
CA ARG A 147 0.05 -16.80 -8.37
C ARG A 147 1.15 -16.73 -9.44
N ALA A 148 0.87 -16.14 -10.59
CA ALA A 148 1.84 -15.96 -11.66
C ALA A 148 2.99 -15.03 -11.23
N ALA A 149 2.68 -13.93 -10.55
CA ALA A 149 3.68 -12.99 -10.04
C ALA A 149 4.57 -13.64 -8.97
N ALA A 150 4.01 -14.44 -8.08
CA ALA A 150 4.77 -15.19 -7.09
C ALA A 150 5.73 -16.17 -7.77
N ALA A 151 5.27 -16.93 -8.78
CA ALA A 151 6.12 -17.84 -9.53
C ALA A 151 7.24 -17.11 -10.29
N GLU A 152 6.93 -15.94 -10.87
CA GLU A 152 7.93 -15.12 -11.59
C GLU A 152 8.96 -14.55 -10.61
N SER A 153 8.57 -14.12 -9.40
CA SER A 153 9.46 -13.57 -8.40
C SER A 153 10.57 -14.55 -7.97
N GLN A 154 10.28 -15.86 -8.02
CA GLN A 154 11.27 -16.91 -7.71
C GLN A 154 12.46 -16.94 -8.69
N ARG A 155 12.33 -16.32 -9.86
CA ARG A 155 13.44 -16.19 -10.82
C ARG A 155 14.46 -15.13 -10.40
N ARG A 156 14.14 -14.31 -9.42
CA ARG A 156 15.04 -13.29 -8.84
C ARG A 156 15.73 -12.41 -9.91
N ARG A 157 14.99 -12.00 -10.94
CA ARG A 157 15.55 -11.25 -12.07
C ARG A 157 16.08 -9.88 -11.66
N TYR A 158 15.43 -9.28 -10.68
CA TYR A 158 15.74 -7.93 -10.23
C TYR A 158 16.10 -7.96 -8.75
N PRO A 159 17.35 -7.61 -8.37
CA PRO A 159 17.81 -7.68 -6.97
C PRO A 159 16.97 -6.85 -5.98
N GLY A 160 16.38 -5.74 -6.46
CA GLY A 160 15.53 -4.86 -5.65
C GLY A 160 14.07 -5.30 -5.54
N ASP A 161 13.66 -6.39 -6.22
CA ASP A 161 12.28 -6.85 -6.25
C ASP A 161 11.90 -7.69 -5.01
N TRP A 162 10.62 -7.95 -4.87
CA TRP A 162 10.06 -8.91 -3.90
C TRP A 162 10.29 -10.33 -4.37
N VAL A 163 10.39 -11.24 -3.40
CA VAL A 163 10.35 -12.69 -3.65
C VAL A 163 9.29 -13.28 -2.75
N CYS A 164 8.32 -13.95 -3.34
CA CYS A 164 7.23 -14.55 -2.59
C CYS A 164 6.79 -15.90 -3.16
N THR A 165 6.16 -16.71 -2.31
CA THR A 165 5.49 -17.95 -2.68
C THR A 165 3.99 -17.75 -2.50
N PHE A 166 3.20 -18.15 -3.50
CA PHE A 166 1.75 -18.20 -3.35
C PHE A 166 1.36 -19.39 -2.48
N VAL A 167 0.46 -19.17 -1.53
CA VAL A 167 -0.06 -20.19 -0.63
C VAL A 167 -1.52 -20.43 -0.96
N GLU A 168 -1.82 -21.66 -1.39
CA GLU A 168 -3.21 -22.06 -1.68
C GLU A 168 -4.02 -22.09 -0.37
N GLY A 169 -5.21 -21.49 -0.43
CA GLY A 169 -6.13 -21.54 0.70
C GLY A 169 -6.80 -22.90 0.84
N ASP A 170 -7.23 -23.19 2.05
CA ASP A 170 -8.06 -24.37 2.35
C ASP A 170 -9.56 -24.08 2.18
N GLY A 171 -9.92 -22.83 1.89
CA GLY A 171 -11.31 -22.35 1.76
C GLY A 171 -12.05 -22.21 3.10
N GLU A 172 -11.45 -22.67 4.19
CA GLU A 172 -12.01 -22.62 5.55
C GLU A 172 -11.30 -21.56 6.39
N THR A 173 -10.00 -21.70 6.59
CA THR A 173 -9.20 -20.78 7.42
C THR A 173 -8.74 -19.54 6.65
N PHE A 174 -8.42 -19.69 5.37
CA PHE A 174 -8.10 -18.57 4.46
C PHE A 174 -8.36 -18.98 3.00
N ASP A 175 -8.55 -17.98 2.13
CA ASP A 175 -8.85 -18.19 0.72
C ASP A 175 -7.58 -18.25 -0.14
N TYR A 176 -6.57 -17.42 0.20
CA TYR A 176 -5.24 -17.44 -0.39
C TYR A 176 -4.24 -16.71 0.51
N GLY A 177 -2.96 -16.96 0.27
CA GLY A 177 -1.88 -16.30 1.01
C GLY A 177 -0.65 -16.02 0.15
N LEU A 178 0.26 -15.28 0.74
CA LEU A 178 1.60 -15.03 0.22
C LEU A 178 2.61 -15.17 1.36
N ASP A 179 3.64 -15.96 1.16
CA ASP A 179 4.82 -15.99 2.01
C ASP A 179 5.92 -15.20 1.31
N MET A 180 6.18 -13.97 1.79
CA MET A 180 7.24 -13.12 1.24
C MET A 180 8.55 -13.38 1.97
N THR A 181 9.57 -13.82 1.24
CA THR A 181 10.92 -14.06 1.76
C THR A 181 11.89 -12.92 1.47
N GLU A 182 11.54 -12.01 0.55
CA GLU A 182 12.25 -10.76 0.31
C GLU A 182 11.25 -9.63 0.07
N CYS A 183 11.57 -8.46 0.60
CA CYS A 183 10.74 -7.26 0.48
C CYS A 183 11.51 -6.14 -0.20
N GLY A 184 11.03 -5.67 -1.36
CA GLY A 184 11.66 -4.60 -2.12
C GLY A 184 11.70 -3.27 -1.34
N ILE A 185 10.66 -2.98 -0.54
CA ILE A 185 10.63 -1.79 0.34
C ILE A 185 11.71 -1.90 1.43
N CYS A 186 11.84 -3.05 2.10
CA CYS A 186 12.86 -3.23 3.12
C CYS A 186 14.27 -3.08 2.53
N LYS A 187 14.52 -3.65 1.34
CA LYS A 187 15.81 -3.49 0.64
C LYS A 187 16.10 -2.03 0.31
N PHE A 188 15.11 -1.32 -0.25
CA PHE A 188 15.28 0.07 -0.63
C PHE A 188 15.45 0.98 0.60
N TYR A 189 14.65 0.80 1.64
CA TYR A 189 14.77 1.57 2.88
C TYR A 189 16.10 1.32 3.59
N HIS A 190 16.61 0.09 3.56
CA HIS A 190 17.93 -0.25 4.07
C HIS A 190 19.03 0.53 3.34
N ALA A 191 18.98 0.53 1.99
CA ALA A 191 19.94 1.29 1.18
C ALA A 191 19.89 2.81 1.45
N GLN A 192 18.76 3.32 1.91
CA GLN A 192 18.53 4.74 2.26
C GLN A 192 18.72 5.05 3.76
N GLY A 193 19.17 4.09 4.57
CA GLY A 193 19.33 4.25 6.02
C GLY A 193 18.03 4.57 6.75
N ALA A 194 16.94 3.99 6.30
CA ALA A 194 15.57 4.25 6.78
C ALA A 194 14.84 2.98 7.26
N ASP A 195 15.57 1.95 7.70
CA ASP A 195 15.04 0.65 8.15
C ASP A 195 13.89 0.80 9.15
N GLY A 196 14.01 1.76 10.07
CA GLY A 196 12.99 2.01 11.10
C GLY A 196 11.63 2.44 10.55
N LEU A 197 11.52 2.86 9.28
CA LEU A 197 10.24 3.22 8.66
C LEU A 197 9.49 1.98 8.13
N ALA A 198 10.19 0.91 7.77
CA ALA A 198 9.61 -0.27 7.15
C ALA A 198 8.47 -0.92 7.98
N PRO A 199 8.58 -1.09 9.31
CA PRO A 199 7.49 -1.64 10.11
C PRO A 199 6.19 -0.83 10.01
N TYR A 200 6.27 0.51 9.94
CA TYR A 200 5.11 1.37 9.79
C TYR A 200 4.46 1.25 8.41
N MET A 201 5.27 1.05 7.36
CA MET A 201 4.74 0.74 6.03
C MET A 201 3.96 -0.58 6.03
N CYS A 202 4.45 -1.59 6.75
CA CYS A 202 3.74 -2.86 6.87
C CYS A 202 2.37 -2.73 7.53
N LEU A 203 2.15 -1.74 8.40
CA LEU A 203 0.85 -1.51 9.02
C LEU A 203 -0.22 -1.06 8.02
N SER A 204 0.17 -0.43 6.91
CA SER A 204 -0.76 -0.02 5.86
C SER A 204 -1.54 -1.18 5.25
N ASP A 205 -0.94 -2.38 5.20
CA ASP A 205 -1.60 -3.59 4.69
C ASP A 205 -2.86 -3.94 5.50
N TYR A 206 -2.81 -3.72 6.81
CA TYR A 206 -3.97 -3.95 7.67
C TYR A 206 -5.07 -2.93 7.41
N VAL A 207 -4.72 -1.63 7.27
CA VAL A 207 -5.70 -0.58 6.96
C VAL A 207 -6.37 -0.88 5.64
N ILE A 208 -5.58 -1.11 4.58
CA ILE A 208 -6.09 -1.44 3.24
C ILE A 208 -6.97 -2.70 3.30
N SER A 209 -6.53 -3.73 4.02
CA SER A 209 -7.28 -4.97 4.13
C SER A 209 -8.60 -4.79 4.86
N HIS A 210 -8.62 -3.95 5.92
CA HIS A 210 -9.84 -3.66 6.66
C HIS A 210 -10.85 -2.90 5.79
N VAL A 211 -10.45 -1.75 5.21
CA VAL A 211 -11.37 -0.92 4.43
C VAL A 211 -11.89 -1.62 3.17
N LEU A 212 -11.12 -2.56 2.64
CA LEU A 212 -11.50 -3.38 1.47
C LEU A 212 -12.13 -4.74 1.84
N ASP A 213 -12.43 -4.99 3.11
CA ASP A 213 -13.04 -6.24 3.60
C ASP A 213 -12.25 -7.49 3.18
N ARG A 214 -10.90 -7.42 3.23
CA ARG A 214 -10.02 -8.49 2.76
C ARG A 214 -9.61 -9.49 3.85
N GLY A 215 -9.90 -9.21 5.10
CA GLY A 215 -9.69 -10.12 6.22
C GLY A 215 -8.27 -10.63 6.36
N LEU A 216 -7.27 -9.74 6.34
CA LEU A 216 -5.86 -10.09 6.51
C LEU A 216 -5.57 -10.58 7.92
N VAL A 217 -4.84 -11.69 7.99
CA VAL A 217 -4.08 -12.11 9.17
C VAL A 217 -2.63 -12.26 8.74
N ARG A 218 -1.72 -11.66 9.52
CA ARG A 218 -0.27 -11.73 9.33
C ARG A 218 0.38 -11.60 10.70
N TYR A 219 1.17 -12.58 11.08
CA TYR A 219 1.83 -12.62 12.41
C TYR A 219 3.28 -12.19 12.34
N LYS A 220 3.88 -12.25 11.16
CA LYS A 220 5.32 -12.05 10.96
C LYS A 220 5.58 -11.04 9.86
N THR A 221 6.61 -10.21 10.05
CA THR A 221 7.10 -9.32 9.00
C THR A 221 8.62 -9.31 8.94
N ILE A 222 9.17 -9.25 7.73
CA ILE A 222 10.60 -9.06 7.49
C ILE A 222 11.07 -7.75 8.12
N ALA A 223 10.24 -6.71 8.07
CA ALA A 223 10.54 -5.40 8.65
C ALA A 223 10.77 -5.44 10.17
N GLU A 224 10.23 -6.44 10.88
CA GLU A 224 10.45 -6.66 12.31
C GLU A 224 11.44 -7.79 12.59
N GLY A 225 12.15 -8.27 11.58
CA GLY A 225 13.24 -9.23 11.69
C GLY A 225 12.81 -10.71 11.58
N ALA A 226 11.61 -10.99 11.09
CA ALA A 226 11.23 -12.35 10.73
C ALA A 226 11.84 -12.76 9.37
N GLU A 227 11.98 -14.05 9.13
CA GLU A 227 12.46 -14.57 7.84
C GLU A 227 11.42 -14.46 6.72
N VAL A 228 10.15 -14.27 7.07
CA VAL A 228 9.03 -14.26 6.14
C VAL A 228 7.91 -13.32 6.62
N CYS A 229 7.21 -12.68 5.66
CA CYS A 229 5.90 -12.08 5.94
C CYS A 229 4.81 -13.06 5.53
N ASP A 230 3.98 -13.51 6.48
CA ASP A 230 2.98 -14.57 6.32
C ASP A 230 1.57 -14.01 6.07
N PHE A 231 1.31 -13.54 4.87
CA PHE A 231 0.00 -12.98 4.52
C PHE A 231 -1.05 -14.09 4.32
N ARG A 232 -2.20 -13.98 5.00
CA ARG A 232 -3.36 -14.88 4.83
C ARG A 232 -4.64 -14.06 4.73
N TYR A 233 -5.34 -14.18 3.61
CA TYR A 233 -6.55 -13.42 3.29
C TYR A 233 -7.78 -14.32 3.34
N LYS A 234 -8.84 -13.82 3.96
CA LYS A 234 -10.15 -14.50 4.02
C LYS A 234 -11.24 -13.46 3.83
N GLN A 235 -11.98 -13.53 2.71
CA GLN A 235 -13.05 -12.58 2.42
C GLN A 235 -14.08 -12.56 3.55
N GLY A 236 -14.50 -11.34 3.95
CA GLY A 236 -15.51 -11.15 5.00
C GLY A 236 -15.04 -11.44 6.43
N ARG A 237 -13.77 -11.84 6.62
CA ARG A 237 -13.20 -11.95 7.96
C ARG A 237 -12.71 -10.58 8.42
N GLU A 238 -12.84 -10.31 9.71
CA GLU A 238 -12.23 -9.14 10.32
C GLU A 238 -10.70 -9.17 10.16
N THR A 239 -10.14 -8.04 9.74
CA THR A 239 -8.69 -7.87 9.69
C THR A 239 -8.16 -7.67 11.11
N PHE A 240 -7.17 -8.47 11.49
CA PHE A 240 -6.56 -8.38 12.80
C PHE A 240 -5.24 -7.64 12.71
N VAL A 241 -5.12 -6.51 13.41
CA VAL A 241 -3.88 -5.73 13.46
C VAL A 241 -3.02 -6.20 14.63
N TYR A 242 -1.79 -6.62 14.31
CA TYR A 242 -0.78 -6.85 15.31
C TYR A 242 0.00 -5.55 15.54
N PRO A 243 0.05 -5.06 16.78
CA PRO A 243 0.82 -3.87 17.10
C PRO A 243 2.32 -4.13 16.91
N LEU A 244 3.06 -3.07 16.59
CA LEU A 244 4.52 -3.10 16.58
C LEU A 244 5.06 -3.36 18.00
N ARG A 245 6.37 -3.62 18.11
CA ARG A 245 7.03 -3.92 19.41
C ARG A 245 6.85 -2.84 20.47
N ASP A 246 6.63 -1.59 20.06
CA ASP A 246 6.30 -0.46 20.95
C ASP A 246 4.82 -0.44 21.37
N GLY A 247 4.00 -1.41 20.91
CA GLY A 247 2.58 -1.51 21.22
C GLY A 247 1.68 -0.60 20.38
N TRP A 248 2.18 0.04 19.33
CA TRP A 248 1.40 0.91 18.46
C TRP A 248 1.05 0.22 17.12
N PRO A 249 -0.14 0.41 16.56
CA PRO A 249 -1.31 1.08 17.11
C PRO A 249 -1.96 0.22 18.21
N PRO A 250 -2.50 0.82 19.29
CA PRO A 250 -3.01 0.07 20.45
C PRO A 250 -4.24 -0.77 20.11
N LYS A 251 -4.98 -0.40 19.10
CA LYS A 251 -6.10 -1.15 18.50
C LYS A 251 -6.33 -0.61 17.10
N PHE A 252 -6.74 -1.49 16.19
CA PHE A 252 -7.40 -1.05 14.98
C PHE A 252 -8.64 -0.27 15.40
N ILE A 253 -8.76 0.99 15.02
CA ILE A 253 -9.97 1.76 15.23
C ILE A 253 -10.98 1.29 14.16
N ALA A 254 -11.41 0.04 14.28
CA ALA A 254 -12.59 -0.47 13.63
C ALA A 254 -13.79 0.16 14.34
N GLY A 255 -14.21 1.31 13.89
CA GLY A 255 -15.30 1.97 14.58
C GLY A 255 -15.82 3.23 13.93
N LYS A 256 -15.61 3.37 12.62
CA LYS A 256 -16.39 4.31 11.81
C LYS A 256 -16.65 3.65 10.45
N VAL A 257 -17.52 2.68 10.44
CA VAL A 257 -18.25 2.26 9.24
C VAL A 257 -19.71 2.53 9.50
#